data_e8877894b8efcf1f76548589beb63299
#
_entry.id   e8877894b8efcf1f76548589beb63299
#
_cell.length_a   1.000
_cell.length_b   1.000
_cell.length_c   1.000
_cell.angle_alpha   90.00
_cell.angle_beta   90.00
_cell.angle_gamma   90.00
#
_symmetry.space_group_name_H-M   'P 1'
#
loop_
_entity.id
_entity.type
_entity.pdbx_description
1 polymer ?
#
loop_
_entity_poly.entity_id
_entity_poly.type
_entity_poly.pdbx_seq_one_letter_code
_entity_poly.pdbx_strand_id
1 'polypeptide(L)'
;MTTPASNPTLASQIFSRNMLICVFTGFSSGLPLFVLLQMLPVWLTDKGLSVELIGVVTGVTLPYGLKFLWAPLLDRYFPNFLGRRRSWLLISQIILLILLYAISQFDPSSQLTIVANIAFLIAFFSATQDIVLDAYRREILTDKELGLGNTIHINAYRVAGLIPGGLSLYLATRLPWETVFLLTAL
;
A
#
# COMPACT_ATOMS: atom_id res chain seq x y z
N MET A 1 -1.57 26.31 43.49
CA MET A 1 -2.74 25.59 43.01
C MET A 1 -2.48 25.25 41.53
N THR A 2 -1.98 24.06 41.24
CA THR A 2 -1.81 23.59 39.86
C THR A 2 -3.15 23.02 39.42
N THR A 3 -3.80 23.68 38.46
CA THR A 3 -5.00 23.13 37.79
C THR A 3 -4.66 21.76 37.22
N PRO A 4 -5.47 20.68 37.51
CA PRO A 4 -5.24 19.39 36.91
C PRO A 4 -5.44 19.53 35.39
N ALA A 5 -4.40 19.17 34.61
CA ALA A 5 -4.50 19.09 33.16
C ALA A 5 -5.65 18.13 32.82
N SER A 6 -6.70 18.67 32.18
CA SER A 6 -7.84 17.86 31.73
C SER A 6 -7.31 16.77 30.80
N ASN A 7 -7.53 15.52 31.17
CA ASN A 7 -7.21 14.40 30.27
C ASN A 7 -7.95 14.62 28.94
N PRO A 8 -7.25 14.62 27.80
CA PRO A 8 -7.90 14.84 26.52
C PRO A 8 -8.96 13.76 26.28
N THR A 9 -10.14 14.17 25.84
CA THR A 9 -11.23 13.24 25.53
C THR A 9 -10.80 12.28 24.41
N LEU A 10 -11.30 11.03 24.41
CA LEU A 10 -10.98 10.06 23.37
C LEU A 10 -11.24 10.60 21.96
N ALA A 11 -12.31 11.40 21.79
CA ALA A 11 -12.61 12.05 20.52
C ALA A 11 -11.50 13.01 20.07
N SER A 12 -10.96 13.86 20.97
CA SER A 12 -9.87 14.78 20.64
C SER A 12 -8.56 14.07 20.34
N GLN A 13 -8.33 12.89 20.91
CA GLN A 13 -7.17 12.05 20.58
C GLN A 13 -7.32 11.44 19.18
N ILE A 14 -8.48 10.87 18.84
CA ILE A 14 -8.74 10.24 17.51
C ILE A 14 -8.61 11.26 16.37
N PHE A 15 -9.06 12.50 16.55
CA PHE A 15 -8.97 13.56 15.54
C PHE A 15 -7.67 14.36 15.62
N SER A 16 -6.65 13.85 16.32
CA SER A 16 -5.33 14.49 16.34
C SER A 16 -4.63 14.36 14.98
N ARG A 17 -3.71 15.31 14.69
CA ARG A 17 -2.91 15.27 13.45
C ARG A 17 -2.17 13.96 13.27
N ASN A 18 -1.64 13.37 14.35
CA ASN A 18 -0.90 12.12 14.30
C ASN A 18 -1.82 10.95 13.90
N MET A 19 -3.06 10.92 14.42
CA MET A 19 -4.02 9.89 14.08
C MET A 19 -4.51 10.02 12.63
N LEU A 20 -4.71 11.22 12.11
CA LEU A 20 -5.00 11.44 10.70
C LEU A 20 -3.85 10.93 9.81
N ILE A 21 -2.60 11.18 10.19
CA ILE A 21 -1.44 10.61 9.49
C ILE A 21 -1.50 9.07 9.51
N CYS A 22 -1.89 8.46 10.63
CA CYS A 22 -2.06 7.01 10.72
C CYS A 22 -3.14 6.47 9.77
N VAL A 23 -4.25 7.21 9.57
CA VAL A 23 -5.29 6.85 8.59
C VAL A 23 -4.70 6.86 7.18
N PHE A 24 -4.09 7.97 6.75
CA PHE A 24 -3.55 8.08 5.39
C PHE A 24 -2.40 7.10 5.13
N THR A 25 -1.52 6.89 6.10
CA THR A 25 -0.41 5.94 5.97
C THR A 25 -0.91 4.49 5.93
N GLY A 26 -1.92 4.13 6.72
CA GLY A 26 -2.53 2.81 6.68
C GLY A 26 -3.22 2.54 5.35
N PHE A 27 -3.98 3.51 4.86
CA PHE A 27 -4.66 3.42 3.57
C PHE A 27 -3.67 3.26 2.41
N SER A 28 -2.64 4.11 2.37
CA SER A 28 -1.57 4.09 1.35
C SER A 28 -0.76 2.78 1.35
N SER A 29 -0.54 2.18 2.54
CA SER A 29 0.13 0.89 2.70
C SER A 29 -0.72 -0.28 2.18
N GLY A 30 -2.03 -0.27 2.48
CA GLY A 30 -2.93 -1.38 2.13
C GLY A 30 -3.24 -1.47 0.64
N LEU A 31 -3.44 -0.34 -0.02
CA LEU A 31 -3.98 -0.28 -1.37
C LEU A 31 -3.16 -1.11 -2.39
N PRO A 32 -1.83 -0.97 -2.54
CA PRO A 32 -1.07 -1.74 -3.53
C PRO A 32 -1.08 -3.24 -3.23
N LEU A 33 -1.03 -3.65 -1.96
CA LEU A 33 -1.09 -5.07 -1.61
C LEU A 33 -2.45 -5.67 -2.00
N PHE A 34 -3.55 -4.98 -1.71
CA PHE A 34 -4.88 -5.48 -2.06
C PHE A 34 -5.14 -5.46 -3.57
N VAL A 35 -4.48 -4.58 -4.33
CA VAL A 35 -4.46 -4.69 -5.81
C VAL A 35 -3.86 -6.03 -6.23
N LEU A 36 -2.73 -6.43 -5.65
CA LEU A 36 -2.07 -7.70 -5.97
C LEU A 36 -2.87 -8.92 -5.50
N LEU A 37 -3.53 -8.84 -4.33
CA LEU A 37 -4.22 -9.99 -3.74
C LEU A 37 -5.67 -10.16 -4.21
N GLN A 38 -6.33 -9.09 -4.60
CA GLN A 38 -7.77 -9.10 -4.91
C GLN A 38 -8.04 -8.75 -6.38
N MET A 39 -7.54 -7.62 -6.86
CA MET A 39 -7.84 -7.14 -8.21
C MET A 39 -7.07 -7.90 -9.29
N LEU A 40 -5.77 -8.14 -9.09
CA LEU A 40 -4.91 -8.84 -10.05
C LEU A 40 -5.42 -10.24 -10.38
N PRO A 41 -5.76 -11.13 -9.41
CA PRO A 41 -6.29 -12.46 -9.72
C PRO A 41 -7.58 -12.43 -10.54
N VAL A 42 -8.49 -11.50 -10.22
CA VAL A 42 -9.76 -11.37 -10.96
C VAL A 42 -9.51 -10.91 -12.39
N TRP A 43 -8.61 -9.94 -12.60
CA TRP A 43 -8.22 -9.50 -13.93
C TRP A 43 -7.60 -10.62 -14.76
N LEU A 44 -6.69 -11.42 -14.17
CA LEU A 44 -6.09 -12.57 -14.85
C LEU A 44 -7.13 -13.64 -15.21
N THR A 45 -8.11 -13.87 -14.31
CA THR A 45 -9.24 -14.80 -14.59
C THR A 45 -10.10 -14.28 -15.74
N ASP A 46 -10.43 -13.00 -15.76
CA ASP A 46 -11.21 -12.36 -16.83
C ASP A 46 -10.52 -12.47 -18.20
N LYS A 47 -9.19 -12.48 -18.20
CA LYS A 47 -8.35 -12.70 -19.39
C LYS A 47 -8.16 -14.18 -19.76
N GLY A 48 -8.82 -15.10 -19.07
CA GLY A 48 -8.86 -16.54 -19.38
C GLY A 48 -7.62 -17.34 -18.95
N LEU A 49 -6.82 -16.84 -18.00
CA LEU A 49 -5.68 -17.60 -17.49
C LEU A 49 -6.14 -18.74 -16.57
N SER A 50 -5.36 -19.83 -16.56
CA SER A 50 -5.63 -20.96 -15.67
C SER A 50 -5.33 -20.63 -14.20
N VAL A 51 -6.00 -21.32 -13.29
CA VAL A 51 -5.84 -21.10 -11.83
C VAL A 51 -4.39 -21.33 -11.38
N GLU A 52 -3.67 -22.28 -12.02
CA GLU A 52 -2.27 -22.55 -11.72
C GLU A 52 -1.38 -21.34 -12.05
N LEU A 53 -1.57 -20.71 -13.21
CA LEU A 53 -0.84 -19.53 -13.62
C LEU A 53 -1.15 -18.32 -12.73
N ILE A 54 -2.41 -18.15 -12.36
CA ILE A 54 -2.84 -17.12 -11.41
C ILE A 54 -2.15 -17.32 -10.06
N GLY A 55 -2.08 -18.57 -9.57
CA GLY A 55 -1.37 -18.90 -8.33
C GLY A 55 0.11 -18.55 -8.38
N VAL A 56 0.79 -18.81 -9.49
CA VAL A 56 2.21 -18.42 -9.69
C VAL A 56 2.36 -16.90 -9.68
N VAL A 57 1.51 -16.16 -10.39
CA VAL A 57 1.58 -14.69 -10.44
C VAL A 57 1.23 -14.06 -9.09
N THR A 58 0.28 -14.60 -8.34
CA THR A 58 -0.02 -14.11 -6.99
C THR A 58 1.06 -14.45 -5.96
N GLY A 59 1.89 -15.48 -6.22
CA GLY A 59 3.08 -15.80 -5.45
C GLY A 59 4.17 -14.70 -5.46
N VAL A 60 4.07 -13.68 -6.33
CA VAL A 60 4.99 -12.53 -6.38
C VAL A 60 4.95 -11.65 -5.12
N THR A 61 4.08 -11.94 -4.14
CA THR A 61 4.04 -11.24 -2.85
C THR A 61 5.19 -11.61 -1.89
N LEU A 62 6.11 -12.48 -2.30
CA LEU A 62 7.32 -12.85 -1.53
C LEU A 62 8.08 -11.65 -0.93
N PRO A 63 8.23 -10.48 -1.59
CA PRO A 63 8.92 -9.34 -1.01
C PRO A 63 8.36 -8.90 0.34
N TYR A 64 7.06 -9.04 0.59
CA TYR A 64 6.48 -8.70 1.88
C TYR A 64 7.00 -9.57 3.04
N GLY A 65 7.26 -10.84 2.78
CA GLY A 65 7.87 -11.76 3.77
C GLY A 65 9.37 -11.51 3.96
N LEU A 66 10.05 -11.00 2.93
CA LEU A 66 11.49 -10.81 2.92
C LEU A 66 11.91 -9.36 3.17
N LYS A 67 10.97 -8.43 3.40
CA LYS A 67 11.25 -6.99 3.54
C LYS A 67 12.29 -6.65 4.61
N PHE A 68 12.46 -7.49 5.62
CA PHE A 68 13.47 -7.31 6.67
C PHE A 68 14.92 -7.35 6.15
N LEU A 69 15.17 -7.99 5.00
CA LEU A 69 16.52 -8.10 4.41
C LEU A 69 17.06 -6.75 3.94
N TRP A 70 16.20 -5.86 3.41
CA TRP A 70 16.64 -4.55 2.91
C TRP A 70 16.20 -3.38 3.78
N ALA A 71 15.43 -3.61 4.84
CA ALA A 71 15.03 -2.55 5.78
C ALA A 71 16.24 -1.78 6.34
N PRO A 72 17.38 -2.41 6.72
CA PRO A 72 18.57 -1.68 7.19
C PRO A 72 19.19 -0.76 6.11
N LEU A 73 19.05 -1.11 4.82
CA LEU A 73 19.55 -0.28 3.72
C LEU A 73 18.76 1.02 3.59
N LEU A 74 17.44 0.97 3.78
CA LEU A 74 16.57 2.15 3.76
C LEU A 74 16.84 3.08 4.94
N ASP A 75 17.32 2.53 6.05
CA ASP A 75 17.75 3.31 7.21
C ASP A 75 19.10 3.98 7.01
N ARG A 76 19.99 3.36 6.26
CA ARG A 76 21.33 3.86 6.00
C ARG A 76 21.40 4.84 4.83
N TYR A 77 20.69 4.55 3.73
CA TYR A 77 20.72 5.33 2.51
C TYR A 77 19.39 6.05 2.30
N PHE A 78 19.40 7.37 2.22
CA PHE A 78 18.19 8.17 1.99
C PHE A 78 18.48 9.42 1.18
N PRO A 79 17.58 9.78 0.25
CA PRO A 79 17.65 11.04 -0.49
C PRO A 79 17.32 12.22 0.43
N ASN A 80 18.12 13.29 0.41
CA ASN A 80 18.01 14.41 1.38
C ASN A 80 17.10 15.57 0.92
N PHE A 81 16.17 15.38 -0.03
CA PHE A 81 15.40 16.52 -0.57
C PHE A 81 14.13 16.87 0.24
N LEU A 82 13.49 15.91 0.94
CA LEU A 82 12.29 16.15 1.78
C LEU A 82 12.44 15.60 3.20
N GLY A 83 13.64 15.20 3.59
CA GLY A 83 13.91 14.48 4.82
C GLY A 83 13.81 12.96 4.66
N ARG A 84 14.42 12.23 5.60
CA ARG A 84 14.72 10.81 5.52
C ARG A 84 13.54 9.93 5.09
N ARG A 85 12.40 9.99 5.79
CA ARG A 85 11.25 9.12 5.53
C ARG A 85 10.39 9.61 4.36
N ARG A 86 10.15 10.92 4.30
CA ARG A 86 9.26 11.51 3.29
C ARG A 86 9.78 11.35 1.87
N SER A 87 11.10 11.41 1.67
CA SER A 87 11.71 11.21 0.35
C SER A 87 11.47 9.80 -0.17
N TRP A 88 11.67 8.76 0.68
CA TRP A 88 11.38 7.39 0.31
C TRP A 88 9.90 7.14 0.04
N LEU A 89 8.99 7.73 0.85
CA LEU A 89 7.55 7.61 0.63
C LEU A 89 7.15 8.18 -0.72
N LEU A 90 7.61 9.38 -1.05
CA LEU A 90 7.29 10.01 -2.33
C LEU A 90 7.82 9.20 -3.52
N ILE A 91 9.07 8.74 -3.44
CA ILE A 91 9.67 7.90 -4.50
C ILE A 91 8.88 6.62 -4.68
N SER A 92 8.58 5.91 -3.59
CA SER A 92 7.82 4.66 -3.65
C SER A 92 6.42 4.86 -4.24
N GLN A 93 5.72 5.93 -3.86
CA GLN A 93 4.39 6.23 -4.39
C GLN A 93 4.41 6.56 -5.88
N ILE A 94 5.37 7.36 -6.35
CA ILE A 94 5.50 7.67 -7.78
C ILE A 94 5.81 6.39 -8.57
N ILE A 95 6.71 5.54 -8.08
CA ILE A 95 7.03 4.28 -8.73
C ILE A 95 5.81 3.35 -8.76
N LEU A 96 5.08 3.22 -7.64
CA LEU A 96 3.88 2.40 -7.58
C LEU A 96 2.79 2.88 -8.54
N LEU A 97 2.57 4.19 -8.64
CA LEU A 97 1.62 4.77 -9.60
C LEU A 97 2.01 4.42 -11.04
N ILE A 98 3.30 4.57 -11.39
CA ILE A 98 3.80 4.23 -12.72
C ILE A 98 3.65 2.72 -12.99
N LEU A 99 3.98 1.86 -12.03
CA LEU A 99 3.89 0.41 -12.19
C LEU A 99 2.45 -0.08 -12.28
N LEU A 100 1.53 0.48 -11.49
CA LEU A 100 0.10 0.17 -11.54
C LEU A 100 -0.53 0.62 -12.88
N TYR A 101 -0.09 1.72 -13.43
CA TYR A 101 -0.48 2.11 -14.78
C TYR A 101 0.18 1.20 -15.83
N ALA A 102 1.47 0.92 -15.71
CA ALA A 102 2.20 0.11 -16.68
C ALA A 102 1.65 -1.31 -16.78
N ILE A 103 1.28 -1.97 -15.66
CA ILE A 103 0.78 -3.34 -15.67
C ILE A 103 -0.49 -3.49 -16.53
N SER A 104 -1.33 -2.46 -16.56
CA SER A 104 -2.58 -2.47 -17.31
C SER A 104 -2.40 -2.36 -18.83
N GLN A 105 -1.21 -1.95 -19.30
CA GLN A 105 -0.91 -1.77 -20.73
C GLN A 105 -0.51 -3.08 -21.41
N PHE A 106 -0.28 -4.15 -20.65
CA PHE A 106 0.13 -5.45 -21.17
C PHE A 106 -1.02 -6.46 -21.13
N ASP A 107 -1.17 -7.24 -22.20
CA ASP A 107 -2.15 -8.33 -22.21
C ASP A 107 -1.56 -9.57 -21.52
N PRO A 108 -2.11 -10.00 -20.36
CA PRO A 108 -1.58 -11.14 -19.62
C PRO A 108 -1.70 -12.46 -20.40
N SER A 109 -2.61 -12.58 -21.37
CA SER A 109 -2.78 -13.79 -22.18
C SER A 109 -1.58 -14.06 -23.08
N SER A 110 -0.91 -12.99 -23.55
CA SER A 110 0.25 -13.07 -24.46
C SER A 110 1.57 -12.70 -23.80
N GLN A 111 1.54 -11.90 -22.71
CA GLN A 111 2.69 -11.26 -22.09
C GLN A 111 2.78 -11.53 -20.59
N LEU A 112 2.38 -12.71 -20.13
CA LEU A 112 2.29 -13.09 -18.72
C LEU A 112 3.60 -12.83 -17.94
N THR A 113 4.76 -13.10 -18.54
CA THR A 113 6.06 -12.90 -17.91
C THR A 113 6.30 -11.41 -17.59
N ILE A 114 5.90 -10.50 -18.48
CA ILE A 114 6.02 -9.05 -18.26
C ILE A 114 5.09 -8.62 -17.12
N VAL A 115 3.83 -9.08 -17.15
CA VAL A 115 2.84 -8.81 -16.10
C VAL A 115 3.32 -9.31 -14.74
N ALA A 116 3.86 -10.54 -14.67
CA ALA A 116 4.41 -11.11 -13.44
C ALA A 116 5.61 -10.30 -12.90
N ASN A 117 6.52 -9.87 -13.77
CA ASN A 117 7.65 -9.04 -13.37
C ASN A 117 7.21 -7.67 -12.85
N ILE A 118 6.23 -7.02 -13.50
CA ILE A 118 5.68 -5.75 -13.01
C ILE A 118 4.96 -5.95 -11.68
N ALA A 119 4.18 -7.03 -11.52
CA ALA A 119 3.52 -7.37 -10.26
C ALA A 119 4.54 -7.61 -9.14
N PHE A 120 5.67 -8.28 -9.41
CA PHE A 120 6.76 -8.43 -8.47
C PHE A 120 7.37 -7.08 -8.07
N LEU A 121 7.60 -6.17 -9.02
CA LEU A 121 8.09 -4.82 -8.72
C LEU A 121 7.08 -4.03 -7.88
N ILE A 122 5.78 -4.14 -8.15
CA ILE A 122 4.72 -3.54 -7.31
C ILE A 122 4.84 -4.09 -5.89
N ALA A 123 4.97 -5.41 -5.71
CA ALA A 123 5.14 -6.03 -4.39
C ALA A 123 6.40 -5.53 -3.68
N PHE A 124 7.53 -5.41 -4.39
CA PHE A 124 8.79 -4.95 -3.83
C PHE A 124 8.73 -3.49 -3.36
N PHE A 125 8.21 -2.59 -4.21
CA PHE A 125 8.12 -1.17 -3.84
C PHE A 125 7.05 -0.91 -2.79
N SER A 126 5.95 -1.66 -2.80
CA SER A 126 4.94 -1.59 -1.76
C SER A 126 5.47 -2.11 -0.41
N ALA A 127 6.21 -3.23 -0.38
CA ALA A 127 6.88 -3.71 0.82
C ALA A 127 7.95 -2.70 1.32
N THR A 128 8.64 -2.02 0.40
CA THR A 128 9.60 -0.95 0.71
C THR A 128 8.89 0.25 1.34
N GLN A 129 7.75 0.66 0.78
CA GLN A 129 6.91 1.72 1.33
C GLN A 129 6.43 1.37 2.76
N ASP A 130 6.01 0.13 2.99
CA ASP A 130 5.59 -0.36 4.31
C ASP A 130 6.68 -0.19 5.38
N ILE A 131 7.93 -0.57 5.07
CA ILE A 131 9.07 -0.38 5.98
C ILE A 131 9.18 1.08 6.40
N VAL A 132 9.11 1.98 5.43
CA VAL A 132 9.26 3.43 5.67
C VAL A 132 8.08 3.98 6.45
N LEU A 133 6.84 3.54 6.15
CA LEU A 133 5.63 3.94 6.86
C LEU A 133 5.62 3.46 8.30
N ASP A 134 6.05 2.21 8.56
CA ASP A 134 6.17 1.65 9.90
C ASP A 134 7.17 2.46 10.75
N ALA A 135 8.33 2.78 10.19
CA ALA A 135 9.33 3.59 10.86
C ALA A 135 8.85 5.03 11.07
N TYR A 136 8.20 5.65 10.07
CA TYR A 136 7.65 7.00 10.19
C TYR A 136 6.57 7.08 11.27
N ARG A 137 5.67 6.11 11.34
CA ARG A 137 4.64 6.02 12.38
C ARG A 137 5.27 5.94 13.78
N ARG A 138 6.33 5.14 13.94
CA ARG A 138 7.05 5.03 15.21
C ARG A 138 7.73 6.34 15.62
N GLU A 139 8.21 7.13 14.66
CA GLU A 139 8.85 8.42 14.90
C GLU A 139 7.88 9.55 15.31
N ILE A 140 6.63 9.51 14.79
CA ILE A 140 5.64 10.60 15.05
C ILE A 140 4.75 10.35 16.25
N LEU A 141 4.61 9.09 16.70
CA LEU A 141 3.74 8.72 17.82
C LEU A 141 4.52 8.64 19.13
N THR A 142 3.93 9.18 20.18
CA THR A 142 4.41 8.96 21.54
C THR A 142 4.05 7.54 22.00
N ASP A 143 4.72 7.03 23.04
CA ASP A 143 4.45 5.68 23.57
C ASP A 143 2.98 5.51 24.02
N LYS A 144 2.33 6.58 24.47
CA LYS A 144 0.91 6.57 24.86
C LYS A 144 -0.03 6.49 23.64
N GLU A 145 0.37 7.02 22.51
CA GLU A 145 -0.42 7.07 21.27
C GLU A 145 -0.23 5.82 20.40
N LEU A 146 0.83 5.01 20.63
CA LEU A 146 1.17 3.87 19.77
C LEU A 146 0.04 2.85 19.65
N GLY A 147 -0.63 2.53 20.75
CA GLY A 147 -1.75 1.58 20.74
C GLY A 147 -2.89 2.05 19.85
N LEU A 148 -3.34 3.30 20.07
CA LEU A 148 -4.40 3.91 19.27
C LEU A 148 -3.99 4.11 17.82
N GLY A 149 -2.79 4.64 17.57
CA GLY A 149 -2.27 4.89 16.22
C GLY A 149 -2.12 3.60 15.40
N ASN A 150 -1.65 2.51 16.01
CA ASN A 150 -1.58 1.20 15.35
C ASN A 150 -2.97 0.66 15.01
N THR A 151 -3.93 0.78 15.93
CA THR A 151 -5.32 0.36 15.70
C THR A 151 -5.93 1.12 14.51
N ILE A 152 -5.77 2.44 14.48
CA ILE A 152 -6.27 3.30 13.40
C ILE A 152 -5.60 2.92 12.07
N HIS A 153 -4.28 2.76 12.05
CA HIS A 153 -3.54 2.38 10.86
C HIS A 153 -4.00 1.02 10.29
N ILE A 154 -4.14 -0.01 11.13
CA ILE A 154 -4.58 -1.34 10.71
C ILE A 154 -6.02 -1.29 10.16
N ASN A 155 -6.92 -0.52 10.78
CA ASN A 155 -8.28 -0.39 10.25
C ASN A 155 -8.30 0.37 8.91
N ALA A 156 -7.54 1.45 8.78
CA ALA A 156 -7.40 2.18 7.51
C ALA A 156 -6.80 1.30 6.41
N TYR A 157 -5.79 0.50 6.73
CA TYR A 157 -5.22 -0.52 5.84
C TYR A 157 -6.29 -1.51 5.34
N ARG A 158 -7.15 -2.04 6.23
CA ARG A 158 -8.24 -2.95 5.83
C ARG A 158 -9.30 -2.26 4.98
N VAL A 159 -9.65 -1.02 5.31
CA VAL A 159 -10.60 -0.21 4.53
C VAL A 159 -10.07 0.05 3.13
N ALA A 160 -8.76 0.26 2.96
CA ALA A 160 -8.13 0.40 1.65
C ALA A 160 -8.41 -0.80 0.73
N GLY A 161 -8.51 -2.01 1.29
CA GLY A 161 -8.84 -3.23 0.53
C GLY A 161 -10.24 -3.26 -0.07
N LEU A 162 -11.17 -2.41 0.41
CA LEU A 162 -12.50 -2.29 -0.18
C LEU A 162 -12.46 -1.64 -1.58
N ILE A 163 -11.42 -0.86 -1.88
CA ILE A 163 -11.28 -0.25 -3.21
C ILE A 163 -10.90 -1.31 -4.25
N PRO A 164 -9.75 -2.03 -4.16
CA PRO A 164 -9.41 -3.04 -5.17
C PRO A 164 -10.37 -4.24 -5.16
N GLY A 165 -10.86 -4.68 -3.99
CA GLY A 165 -11.73 -5.85 -3.85
C GLY A 165 -13.21 -5.60 -4.09
N GLY A 166 -13.67 -4.36 -4.06
CA GLY A 166 -15.07 -3.99 -4.22
C GLY A 166 -15.29 -2.98 -5.33
N LEU A 167 -14.90 -1.72 -5.09
CA LEU A 167 -15.16 -0.62 -6.01
C LEU A 167 -14.51 -0.85 -7.38
N SER A 168 -13.24 -1.23 -7.43
CA SER A 168 -12.52 -1.46 -8.70
C SER A 168 -13.10 -2.62 -9.49
N LEU A 169 -13.49 -3.73 -8.79
CA LEU A 169 -14.14 -4.86 -9.46
C LEU A 169 -15.52 -4.50 -10.00
N TYR A 170 -16.29 -3.69 -9.27
CA TYR A 170 -17.56 -3.16 -9.79
C TYR A 170 -17.34 -2.27 -11.02
N LEU A 171 -16.33 -1.40 -10.99
CA LEU A 171 -15.97 -0.57 -12.13
C LEU A 171 -15.52 -1.39 -13.34
N ALA A 172 -14.84 -2.51 -13.13
CA ALA A 172 -14.40 -3.42 -14.20
C ALA A 172 -15.57 -4.04 -14.99
N THR A 173 -16.78 -4.08 -14.42
CA THR A 173 -17.99 -4.49 -15.16
C THR A 173 -18.49 -3.42 -16.15
N ARG A 174 -17.99 -2.19 -16.08
CA ARG A 174 -18.44 -1.04 -16.86
C ARG A 174 -17.33 -0.35 -17.65
N LEU A 175 -16.09 -0.48 -17.20
CA LEU A 175 -14.93 0.23 -17.74
C LEU A 175 -13.85 -0.78 -18.14
N PRO A 176 -13.00 -0.45 -19.14
CA PRO A 176 -11.84 -1.28 -19.46
C PRO A 176 -10.85 -1.31 -18.30
N TRP A 177 -10.15 -2.44 -18.16
CA TRP A 177 -9.21 -2.68 -17.07
C TRP A 177 -8.12 -1.60 -16.94
N GLU A 178 -7.65 -1.04 -18.05
CA GLU A 178 -6.68 0.07 -18.09
C GLU A 178 -7.16 1.27 -17.27
N THR A 179 -8.43 1.66 -17.47
CA THR A 179 -9.05 2.75 -16.71
C THR A 179 -9.24 2.39 -15.25
N VAL A 180 -9.62 1.15 -14.95
CA VAL A 180 -9.81 0.68 -13.57
C VAL A 180 -8.49 0.70 -12.80
N PHE A 181 -7.39 0.20 -13.39
CA PHE A 181 -6.06 0.27 -12.78
C PHE A 181 -5.62 1.71 -12.53
N LEU A 182 -5.82 2.61 -13.51
CA LEU A 182 -5.47 4.02 -13.37
C LEU A 182 -6.26 4.69 -12.24
N LEU A 183 -7.58 4.48 -12.17
CA LEU A 183 -8.42 5.03 -11.12
C LEU A 183 -8.07 4.46 -9.74
N THR A 184 -7.62 3.21 -9.68
CA THR A 184 -7.21 2.56 -8.41
C THR A 184 -5.84 3.06 -7.97
N ALA A 185 -4.97 3.49 -8.91
CA ALA A 185 -3.64 4.00 -8.62
C ALA A 185 -3.64 5.46 -8.10
N LEU A 186 -4.65 6.25 -8.45
CA LEU A 186 -4.82 7.67 -8.03
C LEU A 186 -5.39 7.78 -6.63
#